data_6c5c7e69f5775908c730dabfbf01c5e7
#
_entry.id   6c5c7e69f5775908c730dabfbf01c5e7
#
_cell.length_a   1.000
_cell.length_b   1.000
_cell.length_c   1.000
_cell.angle_alpha   90.00
_cell.angle_beta   90.00
_cell.angle_gamma   90.00
#
_symmetry.space_group_name_H-M   'P 1'
#
loop_
_entity.id
_entity.type
_entity.pdbx_description
1 polymer ?
#
loop_
_entity_poly.entity_id
_entity_poly.type
_entity_poly.pdbx_seq_one_letter_code
_entity_poly.pdbx_strand_id
1 'polypeptide(L)'
;MAFFAGLLRWLGWNRAPANSQEDRSAAQSRAGQSDPVGGQPDREKKTTSVTSTDGRVCAHTRSQRRPQLYATRSAKPRKDAVRLRSDVLEVSGAAPYRYARFGSGTGRHLDLSQDGKEGRLRQRGLPIFHTPEELAEWLGLPLKKVAWLVHRFTDGRPASLDQAHYHFSWRKKNAGGWRLIESPKQTLKYAQNKILREILDHVPAHAAAHGFVCGKSILTNARPHVGQATLLKLDLANFYATVGFSRVTALFRSLGYSREAGIWLALLTTSAIPGNMAFPGQDPYAFDPYLRRHLPQGASTSPVLANLSAYRLDIRLAGLSKSFGASYTRYADDLAISGPAEFAHGLRLFIPLVQQIIR
;
A
#
# COMPACT_ATOMS: atom_id res chain seq x y z
N MET A 1 -1.73 -25.91 -4.54
CA MET A 1 -0.72 -26.66 -3.74
C MET A 1 0.74 -26.32 -4.09
N ALA A 2 1.04 -25.81 -5.26
CA ALA A 2 2.43 -25.45 -5.65
C ALA A 2 3.00 -24.19 -4.96
N PHE A 3 2.16 -23.31 -4.41
CA PHE A 3 2.59 -22.08 -3.74
C PHE A 3 3.28 -22.31 -2.37
N PHE A 4 3.04 -23.45 -1.73
CA PHE A 4 3.57 -23.77 -0.39
C PHE A 4 5.00 -24.32 -0.39
N ALA A 5 5.46 -24.95 -1.49
CA ALA A 5 6.79 -25.53 -1.56
C ALA A 5 7.92 -24.47 -1.62
N GLY A 6 7.66 -23.29 -2.15
CA GLY A 6 8.61 -22.18 -2.21
C GLY A 6 8.86 -21.49 -0.87
N LEU A 7 7.82 -21.39 -0.05
CA LEU A 7 7.90 -20.72 1.25
C LEU A 7 8.72 -21.51 2.28
N LEU A 8 8.63 -22.84 2.26
CA LEU A 8 9.36 -23.72 3.19
C LEU A 8 10.86 -23.86 2.82
N ARG A 9 11.23 -23.72 1.55
CA ARG A 9 12.65 -23.72 1.13
C ARG A 9 13.38 -22.43 1.56
N TRP A 10 12.66 -21.34 1.70
CA TRP A 10 13.24 -20.05 2.11
C TRP A 10 13.45 -19.95 3.63
N LEU A 11 12.74 -20.76 4.44
CA LEU A 11 12.85 -20.78 5.90
C LEU A 11 14.11 -21.47 6.43
N GLY A 12 15.02 -21.95 5.55
CA GLY A 12 16.37 -22.37 5.95
C GLY A 12 16.42 -23.50 7.02
N TRP A 13 15.43 -24.37 7.09
CA TRP A 13 15.40 -25.45 8.07
C TRP A 13 16.15 -26.68 7.54
N ASN A 14 17.48 -26.59 7.51
CA ASN A 14 18.35 -27.76 7.47
C ASN A 14 18.61 -28.19 8.93
N ARG A 15 18.08 -29.33 9.32
CA ARG A 15 18.53 -30.05 10.50
C ARG A 15 19.98 -30.46 10.25
N ALA A 16 20.93 -29.90 11.02
CA ALA A 16 22.22 -30.50 11.22
C ALA A 16 22.12 -31.49 12.41
N PRO A 17 22.73 -32.69 12.32
CA PRO A 17 22.74 -33.64 13.42
C PRO A 17 23.74 -33.22 14.50
N ALA A 18 23.38 -33.51 15.73
CA ALA A 18 24.27 -33.42 16.91
C ALA A 18 25.41 -34.44 16.77
N ASN A 19 26.65 -34.02 17.02
CA ASN A 19 27.68 -34.86 17.64
C ASN A 19 28.79 -33.97 18.24
N SER A 20 28.88 -34.03 19.53
CA SER A 20 29.90 -34.49 20.47
C SER A 20 31.35 -34.05 20.26
N GLN A 21 31.81 -33.34 21.28
CA GLN A 21 33.04 -33.50 22.08
C GLN A 21 34.42 -33.21 21.48
N GLU A 22 35.16 -32.45 22.36
CA GLU A 22 36.63 -32.44 22.54
C GLU A 22 37.45 -31.64 21.52
N ASP A 23 38.11 -30.52 21.88
CA ASP A 23 39.39 -30.54 22.59
C ASP A 23 39.80 -29.15 23.05
N ARG A 24 40.39 -29.15 24.26
CA ARG A 24 41.09 -28.04 24.90
C ARG A 24 42.55 -28.01 24.39
N SER A 25 43.11 -26.80 24.19
CA SER A 25 44.34 -26.41 24.93
C SER A 25 45.21 -25.40 24.13
N ALA A 26 45.75 -24.53 24.91
CA ALA A 26 47.06 -23.86 24.80
C ALA A 26 47.27 -22.80 23.70
N ALA A 27 47.86 -21.69 23.90
CA ALA A 27 48.64 -21.03 24.92
C ALA A 27 48.94 -19.59 24.50
N GLN A 28 48.79 -18.68 25.39
CA GLN A 28 49.76 -17.68 25.90
C GLN A 28 50.73 -16.97 24.93
N SER A 29 50.67 -15.67 25.12
CA SER A 29 51.79 -14.73 25.31
C SER A 29 52.36 -13.98 24.11
N ARG A 30 52.24 -12.67 24.08
CA ARG A 30 53.36 -11.75 24.38
C ARG A 30 52.92 -10.29 24.37
N ALA A 31 53.39 -9.63 25.44
CA ALA A 31 53.31 -8.21 25.73
C ALA A 31 54.37 -7.40 24.96
N GLY A 32 54.23 -6.08 24.94
CA GLY A 32 55.28 -5.09 24.65
C GLY A 32 54.68 -3.80 24.10
N GLN A 33 54.36 -2.84 24.97
CA GLN A 33 55.00 -1.55 25.25
C GLN A 33 55.31 -0.71 23.98
N SER A 34 54.83 0.52 23.83
CA SER A 34 55.21 1.77 24.50
C SER A 34 54.49 2.97 23.88
N ASP A 35 54.08 3.91 24.74
CA ASP A 35 53.68 5.31 24.50
C ASP A 35 54.90 6.20 24.13
N PRO A 36 54.77 7.55 24.00
CA PRO A 36 53.65 8.46 23.78
C PRO A 36 53.95 9.65 22.81
N VAL A 37 53.04 10.66 22.84
CA VAL A 37 53.26 12.11 22.56
C VAL A 37 52.64 12.71 21.28
N GLY A 38 51.67 13.61 21.50
CA GLY A 38 51.68 14.93 20.89
C GLY A 38 50.51 15.36 20.04
N GLY A 39 49.72 16.30 20.50
CA GLY A 39 49.18 17.38 19.65
C GLY A 39 47.69 17.36 19.30
N GLN A 40 46.88 18.04 20.11
CA GLN A 40 45.65 18.70 19.63
C GLN A 40 45.98 19.81 18.60
N PRO A 41 45.09 20.14 17.64
CA PRO A 41 44.10 21.15 17.92
C PRO A 41 42.73 20.92 17.32
N ASP A 42 41.78 21.60 17.93
CA ASP A 42 40.39 21.88 17.61
C ASP A 42 40.00 21.83 16.13
N ARG A 43 38.94 21.06 15.84
CA ARG A 43 38.10 21.28 14.65
C ARG A 43 36.64 21.22 15.05
N GLU A 44 36.03 22.38 14.91
CA GLU A 44 34.59 22.65 14.95
C GLU A 44 33.74 21.56 14.32
N LYS A 45 32.78 21.08 15.09
CA LYS A 45 31.69 20.25 14.60
C LYS A 45 30.75 21.11 13.77
N LYS A 46 30.93 21.13 12.47
CA LYS A 46 29.85 21.49 11.54
C LYS A 46 28.82 20.36 11.55
N THR A 47 27.70 20.64 12.17
CA THR A 47 26.45 19.90 11.98
C THR A 47 25.99 20.06 10.55
N THR A 48 26.28 19.09 9.69
CA THR A 48 25.66 18.96 8.39
C THR A 48 24.26 18.37 8.60
N SER A 49 23.26 19.25 8.51
CA SER A 49 21.87 18.85 8.35
C SER A 49 21.74 18.08 7.03
N VAL A 50 21.51 16.78 7.13
CA VAL A 50 21.12 15.93 6.01
C VAL A 50 19.68 16.31 5.67
N THR A 51 19.51 17.23 4.75
CA THR A 51 18.21 17.50 4.09
C THR A 51 17.82 16.29 3.26
N SER A 52 16.80 15.56 3.72
CA SER A 52 16.15 14.53 2.94
C SER A 52 15.56 15.16 1.69
N THR A 53 15.95 14.68 0.53
CA THR A 53 15.54 15.14 -0.81
C THR A 53 14.09 14.79 -1.20
N ASP A 54 13.28 14.31 -0.26
CA ASP A 54 11.84 14.15 -0.46
C ASP A 54 11.12 15.35 0.16
N GLY A 55 10.81 16.36 -0.66
CA GLY A 55 10.11 17.59 -0.29
C GLY A 55 8.64 17.36 0.16
N ARG A 56 8.40 16.42 1.05
CA ARG A 56 7.09 16.21 1.69
C ARG A 56 7.01 17.09 2.92
N VAL A 57 6.28 18.18 2.80
CA VAL A 57 5.85 18.96 3.95
C VAL A 57 4.80 18.16 4.69
N CYS A 58 5.16 17.62 5.84
CA CYS A 58 4.20 16.97 6.73
C CYS A 58 3.30 18.04 7.35
N ALA A 59 2.04 18.09 6.96
CA ALA A 59 1.07 18.94 7.64
C ALA A 59 0.87 18.45 9.07
N HIS A 60 1.32 19.22 10.05
CA HIS A 60 1.04 18.98 11.45
C HIS A 60 -0.42 19.32 11.73
N THR A 61 -1.32 18.37 11.63
CA THR A 61 -2.67 18.52 12.13
C THR A 61 -2.72 18.16 13.61
N ARG A 62 -2.89 19.18 14.45
CA ARG A 62 -3.31 19.06 15.85
C ARG A 62 -4.74 18.52 15.90
N SER A 63 -4.92 17.20 15.97
CA SER A 63 -6.16 16.62 16.48
C SER A 63 -5.91 15.20 16.97
N GLN A 64 -5.94 15.02 18.28
CA GLN A 64 -5.80 13.73 18.97
C GLN A 64 -7.07 12.87 18.95
N ARG A 65 -8.03 13.11 18.05
CA ARG A 65 -9.20 12.23 17.91
C ARG A 65 -8.94 11.26 16.76
N ARG A 66 -8.72 9.99 17.11
CA ARG A 66 -8.61 8.87 16.15
C ARG A 66 -9.79 8.90 15.19
N PRO A 67 -9.60 9.14 13.88
CA PRO A 67 -10.69 8.96 12.95
C PRO A 67 -10.98 7.46 12.88
N GLN A 68 -12.20 7.04 13.21
CA GLN A 68 -12.68 5.69 12.90
C GLN A 68 -12.89 5.59 11.39
N LEU A 69 -11.83 5.29 10.65
CA LEU A 69 -11.87 5.07 9.20
C LEU A 69 -12.70 3.84 8.82
N TYR A 70 -12.85 2.90 9.76
CA TYR A 70 -13.57 1.65 9.58
C TYR A 70 -14.47 1.43 10.79
N ALA A 71 -15.74 1.23 10.55
CA ALA A 71 -16.66 0.80 11.60
C ALA A 71 -16.21 -0.56 12.14
N THR A 72 -15.78 -0.61 13.39
CA THR A 72 -15.49 -1.83 14.13
C THR A 72 -16.81 -2.54 14.51
N ARG A 73 -17.62 -2.89 13.54
CA ARG A 73 -18.72 -3.84 13.74
C ARG A 73 -18.39 -5.09 12.94
N SER A 74 -18.08 -6.16 13.66
CA SER A 74 -18.27 -7.52 13.19
C SER A 74 -19.78 -7.77 13.02
N ALA A 75 -20.39 -7.13 12.04
CA ALA A 75 -21.71 -7.52 11.60
C ALA A 75 -21.52 -8.77 10.75
N LYS A 76 -22.02 -9.91 11.22
CA LYS A 76 -22.33 -11.06 10.36
C LYS A 76 -22.94 -10.47 9.07
N PRO A 77 -22.53 -10.93 7.86
CA PRO A 77 -23.14 -10.43 6.63
C PRO A 77 -24.65 -10.68 6.75
N ARG A 78 -25.41 -9.60 6.89
CA ARG A 78 -26.86 -9.69 6.79
C ARG A 78 -27.15 -10.21 5.39
N LYS A 79 -28.03 -11.22 5.28
CA LYS A 79 -28.53 -11.72 4.00
C LYS A 79 -29.09 -10.58 3.10
N ASP A 80 -29.42 -9.45 3.71
CA ASP A 80 -29.87 -8.20 3.05
C ASP A 80 -28.72 -7.38 2.40
N ALA A 81 -27.45 -7.69 2.66
CA ALA A 81 -26.31 -6.98 2.03
C ALA A 81 -26.25 -7.19 0.50
N VAL A 82 -26.95 -8.20 -0.02
CA VAL A 82 -27.08 -8.43 -1.46
C VAL A 82 -28.07 -7.45 -2.10
N ARG A 83 -29.04 -6.90 -1.35
CA ARG A 83 -30.02 -5.91 -1.82
C ARG A 83 -29.50 -4.48 -1.94
N LEU A 84 -28.35 -4.14 -1.32
CA LEU A 84 -27.72 -2.82 -1.46
C LEU A 84 -27.13 -2.52 -2.84
N ARG A 85 -27.30 -3.39 -3.82
CA ARG A 85 -27.01 -3.11 -5.23
C ARG A 85 -28.14 -2.39 -5.96
N SER A 86 -29.33 -2.27 -5.38
CA SER A 86 -30.53 -1.71 -6.02
C SER A 86 -30.73 -0.20 -5.77
N ASP A 87 -29.92 0.45 -4.94
CA ASP A 87 -30.07 1.88 -4.65
C ASP A 87 -29.26 2.79 -5.58
N VAL A 88 -28.95 2.29 -6.77
CA VAL A 88 -28.51 3.17 -7.85
C VAL A 88 -29.77 3.75 -8.45
N LEU A 89 -30.11 4.98 -8.07
CA LEU A 89 -31.25 5.71 -8.59
C LEU A 89 -31.11 5.84 -10.12
N GLU A 90 -31.95 5.15 -10.85
CA GLU A 90 -32.14 5.42 -12.27
C GLU A 90 -32.93 6.72 -12.40
N VAL A 91 -32.27 7.75 -12.89
CA VAL A 91 -32.86 9.07 -13.11
C VAL A 91 -33.43 9.10 -14.54
N SER A 92 -34.72 9.46 -14.65
CA SER A 92 -35.36 9.69 -15.96
C SER A 92 -35.05 11.12 -16.42
N GLY A 93 -34.80 11.30 -17.72
CA GLY A 93 -34.56 12.60 -18.33
C GLY A 93 -33.11 12.83 -18.75
N ALA A 94 -32.65 14.08 -18.69
CA ALA A 94 -31.27 14.43 -19.05
C ALA A 94 -30.27 13.78 -18.10
N ALA A 95 -29.11 13.37 -18.65
CA ALA A 95 -28.03 12.78 -17.84
C ALA A 95 -27.62 13.76 -16.72
N PRO A 96 -27.52 13.31 -15.46
CA PRO A 96 -27.21 14.16 -14.32
C PRO A 96 -25.81 14.80 -14.41
N TYR A 97 -24.88 14.18 -15.14
CA TYR A 97 -23.57 14.68 -15.50
C TYR A 97 -23.12 14.03 -16.80
N ARG A 98 -22.16 14.62 -17.50
CA ARG A 98 -21.77 14.23 -18.88
C ARG A 98 -21.42 12.76 -19.08
N TYR A 99 -20.82 12.11 -18.09
CA TYR A 99 -20.39 10.71 -18.14
C TYR A 99 -21.28 9.77 -17.34
N ALA A 100 -22.49 10.17 -17.03
CA ALA A 100 -23.47 9.29 -16.39
C ALA A 100 -23.67 8.02 -17.22
N ARG A 101 -23.78 6.88 -16.55
CA ARG A 101 -24.00 5.59 -17.21
C ARG A 101 -25.46 5.45 -17.58
N PHE A 102 -25.72 4.93 -18.77
CA PHE A 102 -27.09 4.57 -19.16
C PHE A 102 -27.58 3.42 -18.28
N GLY A 103 -28.82 3.53 -17.82
CA GLY A 103 -29.55 2.47 -17.15
C GLY A 103 -30.10 1.43 -18.14
N SER A 104 -30.84 0.48 -17.62
CA SER A 104 -31.44 -0.63 -18.39
C SER A 104 -32.55 -0.21 -19.34
N GLY A 105 -33.07 1.01 -19.24
CA GLY A 105 -34.15 1.55 -20.08
C GLY A 105 -33.74 2.79 -20.87
N THR A 106 -34.38 3.00 -22.03
CA THR A 106 -34.19 4.18 -22.89
C THR A 106 -34.50 5.46 -22.10
N GLY A 107 -33.59 6.42 -22.07
CA GLY A 107 -33.75 7.69 -21.37
C GLY A 107 -33.51 7.63 -19.85
N ARG A 108 -33.04 6.51 -19.31
CA ARG A 108 -32.66 6.38 -17.91
C ARG A 108 -31.15 6.41 -17.74
N HIS A 109 -30.69 7.07 -16.72
CA HIS A 109 -29.29 7.19 -16.36
C HIS A 109 -29.07 6.72 -14.93
N LEU A 110 -27.87 6.18 -14.64
CA LEU A 110 -27.45 5.88 -13.29
C LEU A 110 -26.78 7.11 -12.69
N ASP A 111 -27.41 7.72 -11.70
CA ASP A 111 -26.78 8.80 -10.94
C ASP A 111 -25.92 8.21 -9.81
N LEU A 112 -24.60 8.17 -10.04
CA LEU A 112 -23.61 7.66 -9.09
C LEU A 112 -22.96 8.79 -8.25
N SER A 113 -23.45 10.04 -8.38
CA SER A 113 -22.89 11.20 -7.67
C SER A 113 -23.60 11.49 -6.33
N GLN A 114 -24.82 10.97 -6.12
CA GLN A 114 -25.68 11.32 -4.99
C GLN A 114 -25.34 10.63 -3.67
N ASP A 115 -24.51 9.54 -3.69
CA ASP A 115 -24.20 8.76 -2.49
C ASP A 115 -22.97 9.28 -1.73
N GLY A 116 -22.52 10.50 -2.03
CA GLY A 116 -21.44 11.18 -1.35
C GLY A 116 -21.77 11.54 0.10
N LYS A 117 -20.75 11.60 0.95
CA LYS A 117 -20.86 11.92 2.38
C LYS A 117 -20.00 13.12 2.71
N GLU A 118 -20.48 14.31 2.33
CA GLU A 118 -19.75 15.57 2.52
C GLU A 118 -19.31 15.81 3.98
N GLY A 119 -20.16 15.50 4.94
CA GLY A 119 -19.79 15.63 6.35
C GLY A 119 -18.53 14.89 6.74
N ARG A 120 -18.24 13.73 6.10
CA ARG A 120 -17.00 12.99 6.31
C ARG A 120 -15.80 13.66 5.65
N LEU A 121 -16.00 14.23 4.46
CA LEU A 121 -14.97 14.98 3.75
C LEU A 121 -14.60 16.24 4.54
N ARG A 122 -15.59 17.03 4.96
CA ARG A 122 -15.39 18.25 5.79
C ARG A 122 -14.68 17.94 7.11
N GLN A 123 -15.08 16.86 7.81
CA GLN A 123 -14.45 16.45 9.07
C GLN A 123 -12.96 16.13 8.92
N ARG A 124 -12.54 15.73 7.73
CA ARG A 124 -11.14 15.40 7.41
C ARG A 124 -10.38 16.50 6.69
N GLY A 125 -11.03 17.63 6.42
CA GLY A 125 -10.44 18.71 5.63
C GLY A 125 -10.13 18.31 4.19
N LEU A 126 -10.92 17.36 3.63
CA LEU A 126 -10.72 16.87 2.26
C LEU A 126 -11.52 17.71 1.27
N PRO A 127 -11.02 17.89 0.03
CA PRO A 127 -11.77 18.58 -1.01
C PRO A 127 -13.08 17.85 -1.33
N ILE A 128 -14.13 18.64 -1.59
CA ILE A 128 -15.48 18.15 -1.83
C ILE A 128 -15.76 18.21 -3.32
N PHE A 129 -16.00 17.07 -3.92
CA PHE A 129 -16.49 16.90 -5.30
C PHE A 129 -17.15 15.54 -5.42
N HIS A 130 -18.19 15.43 -6.24
CA HIS A 130 -18.98 14.21 -6.41
C HIS A 130 -19.12 13.79 -7.86
N THR A 131 -18.92 14.75 -8.79
CA THR A 131 -19.01 14.52 -10.24
C THR A 131 -17.63 14.59 -10.91
N PRO A 132 -17.51 14.07 -12.14
CA PRO A 132 -16.28 14.20 -12.94
C PRO A 132 -15.93 15.66 -13.27
N GLU A 133 -16.95 16.50 -13.44
CA GLU A 133 -16.81 17.93 -13.72
C GLU A 133 -16.14 18.64 -12.55
N GLU A 134 -16.67 18.48 -11.36
CA GLU A 134 -16.13 19.04 -10.12
C GLU A 134 -14.71 18.52 -9.83
N LEU A 135 -14.45 17.22 -10.10
CA LEU A 135 -13.12 16.64 -10.00
C LEU A 135 -12.15 17.30 -10.98
N ALA A 136 -12.57 17.55 -12.22
CA ALA A 136 -11.76 18.19 -13.24
C ALA A 136 -11.43 19.66 -12.87
N GLU A 137 -12.42 20.39 -12.37
CA GLU A 137 -12.26 21.74 -11.82
C GLU A 137 -11.26 21.74 -10.65
N TRP A 138 -11.45 20.84 -9.67
CA TRP A 138 -10.52 20.74 -8.55
C TRP A 138 -9.10 20.38 -9.01
N LEU A 139 -8.93 19.50 -10.01
CA LEU A 139 -7.62 19.18 -10.58
C LEU A 139 -7.00 20.38 -11.32
N GLY A 140 -7.79 21.35 -11.77
CA GLY A 140 -7.34 22.42 -12.67
C GLY A 140 -7.05 21.91 -14.08
N LEU A 141 -7.79 20.87 -14.53
CA LEU A 141 -7.63 20.25 -15.83
C LEU A 141 -8.97 20.25 -16.60
N PRO A 142 -8.97 20.45 -17.92
CA PRO A 142 -10.19 20.30 -18.72
C PRO A 142 -10.78 18.90 -18.54
N LEU A 143 -12.11 18.78 -18.39
CA LEU A 143 -12.82 17.51 -18.23
C LEU A 143 -12.44 16.47 -19.30
N LYS A 144 -12.34 16.90 -20.58
CA LYS A 144 -11.90 16.03 -21.68
C LYS A 144 -10.50 15.43 -21.42
N LYS A 145 -9.60 16.19 -20.79
CA LYS A 145 -8.25 15.72 -20.45
C LYS A 145 -8.30 14.70 -19.32
N VAL A 146 -9.12 14.94 -18.29
CA VAL A 146 -9.30 13.96 -17.18
C VAL A 146 -9.93 12.69 -17.70
N ALA A 147 -10.97 12.78 -18.54
CA ALA A 147 -11.61 11.63 -19.18
C ALA A 147 -10.62 10.82 -20.04
N TRP A 148 -9.71 11.49 -20.75
CA TRP A 148 -8.65 10.83 -21.51
C TRP A 148 -7.65 10.12 -20.57
N LEU A 149 -7.25 10.73 -19.46
CA LEU A 149 -6.35 10.11 -18.49
C LEU A 149 -6.92 8.83 -17.86
N VAL A 150 -8.22 8.74 -17.68
CA VAL A 150 -8.90 7.55 -17.14
C VAL A 150 -9.33 6.56 -18.22
N HIS A 151 -9.01 6.80 -19.49
CA HIS A 151 -9.46 6.02 -20.62
C HIS A 151 -11.00 5.84 -20.66
N ARG A 152 -11.75 6.92 -20.36
CA ARG A 152 -13.20 6.85 -20.23
C ARG A 152 -13.91 6.55 -21.58
N PHE A 153 -13.21 6.73 -22.68
CA PHE A 153 -13.71 6.46 -24.04
C PHE A 153 -13.38 5.04 -24.54
N THR A 154 -12.73 4.23 -23.72
CA THR A 154 -12.34 2.85 -24.01
C THR A 154 -12.77 1.94 -22.88
N ASP A 155 -12.50 0.64 -22.97
CA ASP A 155 -12.76 -0.34 -21.90
C ASP A 155 -11.87 -0.16 -20.63
N GLY A 156 -11.31 1.03 -20.47
CA GLY A 156 -10.47 1.37 -19.32
C GLY A 156 -9.05 0.80 -19.38
N ARG A 157 -8.67 0.26 -20.57
CA ARG A 157 -7.32 -0.26 -20.85
C ARG A 157 -6.77 0.40 -22.12
N PRO A 158 -5.50 0.81 -22.17
CA PRO A 158 -4.87 1.29 -23.40
C PRO A 158 -4.69 0.13 -24.38
N ALA A 159 -4.93 0.39 -25.67
CA ALA A 159 -4.73 -0.63 -26.71
C ALA A 159 -3.24 -0.91 -26.95
N SER A 160 -2.41 0.13 -26.81
CA SER A 160 -0.96 0.03 -27.03
C SER A 160 -0.17 0.82 -25.99
N LEU A 161 1.14 0.58 -25.93
CA LEU A 161 2.09 1.30 -25.06
C LEU A 161 2.10 2.81 -25.34
N ASP A 162 1.92 3.23 -26.61
CA ASP A 162 1.92 4.66 -26.97
C ASP A 162 0.72 5.40 -26.41
N GLN A 163 -0.44 4.76 -26.36
CA GLN A 163 -1.68 5.29 -25.80
C GLN A 163 -1.72 5.28 -24.27
N ALA A 164 -0.84 4.51 -23.66
CA ALA A 164 -0.79 4.39 -22.20
C ALA A 164 -0.32 5.69 -21.54
N HIS A 165 -0.82 5.94 -20.32
CA HIS A 165 -0.42 7.12 -19.52
C HIS A 165 0.73 6.80 -18.55
N TYR A 166 1.34 5.63 -18.69
CA TYR A 166 2.49 5.17 -17.95
C TYR A 166 3.62 4.77 -18.91
N HIS A 167 4.86 4.91 -18.45
CA HIS A 167 6.01 4.25 -19.01
C HIS A 167 6.17 2.91 -18.28
N PHE A 168 6.23 1.82 -19.01
CA PHE A 168 6.37 0.47 -18.47
C PHE A 168 7.79 -0.04 -18.66
N SER A 169 8.38 -0.61 -17.63
CA SER A 169 9.67 -1.29 -17.72
C SER A 169 9.74 -2.47 -16.78
N TRP A 170 10.19 -3.62 -17.33
CA TRP A 170 10.47 -4.80 -16.51
C TRP A 170 11.84 -4.69 -15.87
N ARG A 171 11.91 -4.98 -14.57
CA ARG A 171 13.16 -5.05 -13.82
C ARG A 171 13.32 -6.43 -13.22
N LYS A 172 14.50 -7.04 -13.40
CA LYS A 172 14.85 -8.33 -12.79
C LYS A 172 15.01 -8.15 -11.28
N LYS A 173 14.41 -9.04 -10.48
CA LYS A 173 14.59 -9.05 -9.02
C LYS A 173 15.87 -9.81 -8.66
N ASN A 174 16.58 -9.41 -7.60
CA ASN A 174 17.80 -10.10 -7.13
C ASN A 174 17.51 -11.55 -6.71
N ALA A 175 16.35 -11.81 -6.12
CA ALA A 175 15.89 -13.15 -5.72
C ALA A 175 15.26 -13.96 -6.87
N GLY A 176 15.39 -13.53 -8.12
CA GLY A 176 14.75 -14.13 -9.29
C GLY A 176 13.38 -13.55 -9.61
N GLY A 177 12.94 -13.77 -10.88
CA GLY A 177 11.69 -13.24 -11.41
C GLY A 177 11.75 -11.76 -11.83
N TRP A 178 10.59 -11.20 -12.18
CA TRP A 178 10.47 -9.87 -12.76
C TRP A 178 9.55 -8.98 -11.92
N ARG A 179 9.80 -7.69 -12.01
CA ARG A 179 8.99 -6.63 -11.38
C ARG A 179 8.63 -5.62 -12.45
N LEU A 180 7.36 -5.30 -12.57
CA LEU A 180 6.88 -4.25 -13.46
C LEU A 180 7.00 -2.89 -12.76
N ILE A 181 7.71 -1.97 -13.39
CA ILE A 181 7.76 -0.56 -12.99
C ILE A 181 6.85 0.22 -13.93
N GLU A 182 5.94 0.99 -13.37
CA GLU A 182 4.91 1.74 -14.06
C GLU A 182 5.01 3.21 -13.65
N SER A 183 5.77 4.00 -14.39
CA SER A 183 6.01 5.41 -14.10
C SER A 183 4.98 6.28 -14.81
N PRO A 184 4.15 7.07 -14.10
CA PRO A 184 3.13 7.91 -14.73
C PRO A 184 3.76 9.00 -15.59
N LYS A 185 3.19 9.24 -16.79
CA LYS A 185 3.54 10.36 -17.65
C LYS A 185 3.15 11.69 -16.98
N GLN A 186 3.76 12.80 -17.41
CA GLN A 186 3.74 14.08 -16.72
C GLN A 186 2.34 14.55 -16.25
N THR A 187 1.34 14.54 -17.13
CA THR A 187 -0.01 15.02 -16.77
C THR A 187 -0.69 14.12 -15.72
N LEU A 188 -0.54 12.80 -15.85
CA LEU A 188 -1.07 11.86 -14.85
C LEU A 188 -0.31 12.00 -13.53
N LYS A 189 1.01 12.16 -13.58
CA LYS A 189 1.84 12.40 -12.39
C LYS A 189 1.42 13.66 -11.65
N TYR A 190 1.09 14.74 -12.38
CA TYR A 190 0.54 15.96 -11.77
C TYR A 190 -0.75 15.67 -11.01
N ALA A 191 -1.74 15.02 -11.66
CA ALA A 191 -3.00 14.69 -11.03
C ALA A 191 -2.80 13.78 -9.79
N GLN A 192 -1.94 12.76 -9.89
CA GLN A 192 -1.62 11.87 -8.77
C GLN A 192 -0.93 12.60 -7.62
N ASN A 193 -0.03 13.53 -7.90
CA ASN A 193 0.62 14.32 -6.85
C ASN A 193 -0.38 15.22 -6.12
N LYS A 194 -1.36 15.79 -6.83
CA LYS A 194 -2.42 16.57 -6.21
C LYS A 194 -3.33 15.71 -5.34
N ILE A 195 -3.75 14.53 -5.84
CA ILE A 195 -4.50 13.53 -5.05
C ILE A 195 -3.71 13.10 -3.80
N LEU A 196 -2.39 12.88 -3.94
CA LEU A 196 -1.55 12.52 -2.81
C LEU A 196 -1.58 13.61 -1.73
N ARG A 197 -1.23 14.84 -2.12
CA ARG A 197 -1.03 15.94 -1.17
C ARG A 197 -2.34 16.43 -0.51
N GLU A 198 -3.41 16.56 -1.30
CA GLU A 198 -4.63 17.18 -0.83
C GLU A 198 -5.69 16.19 -0.33
N ILE A 199 -5.52 14.88 -0.60
CA ILE A 199 -6.45 13.84 -0.14
C ILE A 199 -5.71 12.81 0.73
N LEU A 200 -4.72 12.10 0.17
CA LEU A 200 -4.19 10.91 0.80
C LEU A 200 -3.27 11.20 2.00
N ASP A 201 -2.50 12.30 1.96
CA ASP A 201 -1.62 12.70 3.06
C ASP A 201 -2.41 13.13 4.31
N HIS A 202 -3.71 13.46 4.16
CA HIS A 202 -4.62 13.75 5.28
C HIS A 202 -5.20 12.49 5.94
N VAL A 203 -4.96 11.30 5.38
CA VAL A 203 -5.53 10.04 5.87
C VAL A 203 -4.46 9.23 6.59
N PRO A 204 -4.56 9.07 7.93
CA PRO A 204 -3.53 8.38 8.68
C PRO A 204 -3.49 6.88 8.38
N ALA A 205 -2.30 6.34 8.18
CA ALA A 205 -2.06 4.91 8.14
C ALA A 205 -2.21 4.27 9.53
N HIS A 206 -2.28 2.94 9.59
CA HIS A 206 -2.27 2.21 10.86
C HIS A 206 -0.97 2.45 11.66
N ALA A 207 -1.06 2.44 12.99
CA ALA A 207 0.11 2.71 13.85
C ALA A 207 1.29 1.75 13.60
N ALA A 208 1.04 0.50 13.22
CA ALA A 208 2.06 -0.48 12.91
C ALA A 208 2.71 -0.29 11.53
N ALA A 209 2.14 0.52 10.61
CA ALA A 209 2.75 0.82 9.33
C ALA A 209 3.85 1.87 9.49
N HIS A 210 5.07 1.58 9.03
CA HIS A 210 6.24 2.45 9.12
C HIS A 210 6.78 2.87 7.75
N GLY A 211 6.66 2.04 6.72
CA GLY A 211 7.07 2.39 5.36
C GLY A 211 6.16 3.46 4.75
N PHE A 212 6.75 4.48 4.13
CA PHE A 212 6.02 5.56 3.43
C PHE A 212 5.01 6.32 4.31
N VAL A 213 5.28 6.44 5.59
CA VAL A 213 4.47 7.17 6.56
C VAL A 213 5.27 8.35 7.09
N CYS A 214 4.68 9.55 7.05
CA CYS A 214 5.32 10.75 7.56
C CYS A 214 5.72 10.59 9.05
N GLY A 215 6.93 11.04 9.40
CA GLY A 215 7.46 10.92 10.75
C GLY A 215 7.91 9.52 11.16
N LYS A 216 7.84 8.52 10.27
CA LYS A 216 8.32 7.17 10.49
C LYS A 216 9.49 6.81 9.59
N SER A 217 10.29 5.85 10.02
CA SER A 217 11.50 5.42 9.32
C SER A 217 11.77 3.94 9.56
N ILE A 218 12.80 3.41 8.91
CA ILE A 218 13.28 2.04 9.16
C ILE A 218 13.72 1.87 10.63
N LEU A 219 14.26 2.92 11.26
CA LEU A 219 14.65 2.90 12.68
C LEU A 219 13.42 2.77 13.59
N THR A 220 12.35 3.53 13.32
CA THR A 220 11.13 3.43 14.11
C THR A 220 10.44 2.08 13.90
N ASN A 221 10.60 1.44 12.72
CA ASN A 221 10.14 0.09 12.46
C ASN A 221 10.92 -0.96 13.25
N ALA A 222 12.24 -0.81 13.32
CA ALA A 222 13.12 -1.77 14.00
C ALA A 222 13.05 -1.68 15.53
N ARG A 223 12.82 -0.48 16.09
CA ARG A 223 12.88 -0.22 17.54
C ARG A 223 12.08 -1.19 18.41
N PRO A 224 10.81 -1.57 18.09
CA PRO A 224 10.03 -2.52 18.90
C PRO A 224 10.61 -3.95 18.92
N HIS A 225 11.54 -4.25 18.02
CA HIS A 225 12.11 -5.59 17.83
C HIS A 225 13.51 -5.75 18.44
N VAL A 226 14.10 -4.64 18.91
CA VAL A 226 15.43 -4.66 19.55
C VAL A 226 15.37 -5.38 20.89
N GLY A 227 16.30 -6.30 21.12
CA GLY A 227 16.36 -7.07 22.38
C GLY A 227 15.35 -8.21 22.50
N GLN A 228 14.53 -8.45 21.47
CA GLN A 228 13.62 -9.57 21.47
C GLN A 228 14.33 -10.89 21.14
N ALA A 229 13.98 -11.96 21.86
CA ALA A 229 14.59 -13.27 21.68
C ALA A 229 14.18 -13.96 20.37
N THR A 230 12.97 -13.66 19.87
CA THR A 230 12.40 -14.27 18.66
C THR A 230 11.97 -13.21 17.69
N LEU A 231 12.35 -13.35 16.40
CA LEU A 231 11.91 -12.48 15.31
C LEU A 231 11.40 -13.33 14.13
N LEU A 232 10.14 -13.12 13.76
CA LEU A 232 9.52 -13.64 12.55
C LEU A 232 9.41 -12.52 11.52
N LYS A 233 10.00 -12.73 10.33
CA LYS A 233 9.83 -11.85 9.16
C LYS A 233 9.03 -12.56 8.08
N LEU A 234 8.09 -11.86 7.50
CA LEU A 234 7.26 -12.33 6.38
C LEU A 234 7.20 -11.23 5.32
N ASP A 235 7.03 -11.62 4.07
CA ASP A 235 6.91 -10.72 2.92
C ASP A 235 5.54 -10.90 2.26
N LEU A 236 4.89 -9.79 1.87
CA LEU A 236 3.63 -9.80 1.12
C LEU A 236 3.94 -9.82 -0.38
N ALA A 237 3.81 -10.98 -1.01
CA ALA A 237 4.08 -11.14 -2.42
C ALA A 237 3.23 -10.19 -3.29
N ASN A 238 3.89 -9.49 -4.22
CA ASN A 238 3.26 -8.58 -5.20
C ASN A 238 2.35 -7.52 -4.56
N PHE A 239 2.76 -6.96 -3.42
CA PHE A 239 1.97 -6.09 -2.55
C PHE A 239 1.18 -5.00 -3.29
N TYR A 240 1.80 -4.27 -4.23
CA TYR A 240 1.11 -3.25 -5.03
C TYR A 240 0.14 -3.86 -6.04
N ALA A 241 0.57 -4.89 -6.76
CA ALA A 241 -0.24 -5.51 -7.81
C ALA A 241 -1.46 -6.27 -7.27
N THR A 242 -1.47 -6.67 -6.00
CA THR A 242 -2.62 -7.31 -5.34
C THR A 242 -3.71 -6.32 -4.93
N VAL A 243 -3.39 -5.02 -4.84
CA VAL A 243 -4.38 -3.98 -4.53
C VAL A 243 -5.10 -3.54 -5.80
N GLY A 244 -6.23 -4.16 -6.07
CA GLY A 244 -7.02 -3.91 -7.28
C GLY A 244 -7.90 -2.67 -7.22
N PHE A 245 -8.41 -2.27 -8.39
CA PHE A 245 -9.29 -1.13 -8.63
C PHE A 245 -10.47 -1.04 -7.66
N SER A 246 -11.19 -2.15 -7.44
CA SER A 246 -12.36 -2.17 -6.55
C SER A 246 -12.00 -1.82 -5.10
N ARG A 247 -10.83 -2.24 -4.63
CA ARG A 247 -10.33 -1.92 -3.30
C ARG A 247 -10.04 -0.42 -3.18
N VAL A 248 -9.38 0.16 -4.19
CA VAL A 248 -9.07 1.60 -4.23
C VAL A 248 -10.34 2.43 -4.30
N THR A 249 -11.32 2.04 -5.14
CA THR A 249 -12.65 2.69 -5.20
C THR A 249 -13.34 2.65 -3.82
N ALA A 250 -13.37 1.48 -3.17
CA ALA A 250 -13.98 1.34 -1.85
C ALA A 250 -13.28 2.22 -0.80
N LEU A 251 -11.96 2.40 -0.93
CA LEU A 251 -11.18 3.26 -0.05
C LEU A 251 -11.62 4.73 -0.20
N PHE A 252 -11.66 5.29 -1.40
CA PHE A 252 -12.11 6.67 -1.63
C PHE A 252 -13.58 6.86 -1.16
N ARG A 253 -14.45 5.90 -1.42
CA ARG A 253 -15.82 5.93 -0.90
C ARG A 253 -15.89 5.92 0.63
N SER A 254 -14.99 5.22 1.30
CA SER A 254 -14.91 5.21 2.76
C SER A 254 -14.53 6.57 3.36
N LEU A 255 -13.80 7.39 2.59
CA LEU A 255 -13.47 8.76 2.95
C LEU A 255 -14.69 9.70 2.88
N GLY A 256 -15.65 9.39 2.02
CA GLY A 256 -16.87 10.20 1.84
C GLY A 256 -17.17 10.56 0.39
N TYR A 257 -16.30 10.25 -0.56
CA TYR A 257 -16.55 10.52 -1.97
C TYR A 257 -17.72 9.70 -2.51
N SER A 258 -18.47 10.27 -3.46
CA SER A 258 -19.53 9.58 -4.19
C SER A 258 -18.96 8.36 -4.94
N ARG A 259 -19.84 7.49 -5.41
CA ARG A 259 -19.41 6.34 -6.23
C ARG A 259 -18.71 6.80 -7.51
N GLU A 260 -19.22 7.83 -8.17
CA GLU A 260 -18.62 8.34 -9.41
C GLU A 260 -17.24 8.96 -9.14
N ALA A 261 -17.14 9.89 -8.19
CA ALA A 261 -15.85 10.48 -7.83
C ALA A 261 -14.83 9.41 -7.37
N GLY A 262 -15.26 8.42 -6.58
CA GLY A 262 -14.43 7.31 -6.15
C GLY A 262 -13.92 6.44 -7.30
N ILE A 263 -14.74 6.21 -8.33
CA ILE A 263 -14.35 5.50 -9.56
C ILE A 263 -13.29 6.30 -10.32
N TRP A 264 -13.47 7.59 -10.52
CA TRP A 264 -12.52 8.42 -11.27
C TRP A 264 -11.20 8.57 -10.51
N LEU A 265 -11.23 8.79 -9.21
CA LEU A 265 -10.02 8.80 -8.37
C LEU A 265 -9.27 7.46 -8.44
N ALA A 266 -10.00 6.34 -8.39
CA ALA A 266 -9.40 5.02 -8.52
C ALA A 266 -8.82 4.79 -9.92
N LEU A 267 -9.47 5.26 -10.99
CA LEU A 267 -8.94 5.19 -12.35
C LEU A 267 -7.67 6.02 -12.54
N LEU A 268 -7.58 7.21 -11.91
CA LEU A 268 -6.39 8.05 -11.95
C LEU A 268 -5.21 7.47 -11.16
N THR A 269 -5.47 6.62 -10.16
CA THR A 269 -4.45 6.12 -9.23
C THR A 269 -4.11 4.63 -9.41
N THR A 270 -4.79 3.94 -10.33
CA THR A 270 -4.51 2.55 -10.70
C THR A 270 -4.12 2.44 -12.16
N SER A 271 -3.32 1.43 -12.48
CA SER A 271 -2.89 1.12 -13.84
C SER A 271 -3.56 -0.13 -14.38
N ALA A 272 -3.81 -0.15 -15.69
CA ALA A 272 -4.10 -1.36 -16.45
C ALA A 272 -3.05 -1.46 -17.55
N ILE A 273 -2.38 -2.59 -17.64
CA ILE A 273 -1.34 -2.82 -18.64
C ILE A 273 -1.95 -2.82 -20.06
N PRO A 274 -1.22 -2.33 -21.07
CA PRO A 274 -1.65 -2.41 -22.46
C PRO A 274 -1.86 -3.85 -22.93
N GLY A 275 -2.78 -4.04 -23.88
CA GLY A 275 -3.08 -5.36 -24.41
C GLY A 275 -1.94 -6.02 -25.17
N ASN A 276 -1.03 -5.22 -25.74
CA ASN A 276 0.15 -5.67 -26.48
C ASN A 276 1.42 -5.81 -25.65
N MET A 277 1.31 -5.73 -24.31
CA MET A 277 2.46 -5.83 -23.44
C MET A 277 2.90 -7.29 -23.25
N ALA A 278 4.16 -7.59 -23.60
CA ALA A 278 4.76 -8.91 -23.40
C ALA A 278 5.37 -9.05 -21.99
N PHE A 279 5.28 -10.26 -21.44
CA PHE A 279 5.98 -10.65 -20.21
C PHE A 279 7.35 -11.27 -20.57
N PRO A 280 8.46 -10.80 -19.98
CA PRO A 280 9.80 -11.28 -20.32
C PRO A 280 10.19 -12.60 -19.64
N GLY A 281 9.34 -13.12 -18.73
CA GLY A 281 9.59 -14.37 -18.00
C GLY A 281 9.00 -15.59 -18.70
N GLN A 282 9.47 -16.77 -18.29
CA GLN A 282 8.96 -18.05 -18.81
C GLN A 282 7.71 -18.53 -18.06
N ASP A 283 7.51 -18.09 -16.81
CA ASP A 283 6.36 -18.46 -15.99
C ASP A 283 5.17 -17.53 -16.27
N PRO A 284 4.14 -17.98 -17.00
CA PRO A 284 2.97 -17.15 -17.32
C PRO A 284 2.19 -16.74 -16.06
N TYR A 285 2.20 -17.53 -14.99
CA TYR A 285 1.50 -17.23 -13.75
C TYR A 285 2.13 -16.02 -13.00
N ALA A 286 3.39 -15.72 -13.25
CA ALA A 286 4.04 -14.54 -12.70
C ALA A 286 3.48 -13.23 -13.29
N PHE A 287 2.77 -13.31 -14.43
CA PHE A 287 2.13 -12.18 -15.08
C PHE A 287 0.71 -11.91 -14.57
N ASP A 288 0.02 -12.93 -14.04
CA ASP A 288 -1.38 -12.85 -13.59
C ASP A 288 -1.71 -11.65 -12.69
N PRO A 289 -0.87 -11.25 -11.70
CA PRO A 289 -1.17 -10.12 -10.83
C PRO A 289 -1.33 -8.80 -11.59
N TYR A 290 -0.70 -8.68 -12.77
CA TYR A 290 -0.71 -7.46 -13.60
C TYR A 290 -1.85 -7.42 -14.62
N LEU A 291 -2.53 -8.54 -14.87
CA LEU A 291 -3.64 -8.60 -15.84
C LEU A 291 -4.86 -7.79 -15.41
N ARG A 292 -5.07 -7.63 -14.12
CA ARG A 292 -6.15 -6.80 -13.57
C ARG A 292 -5.64 -5.39 -13.30
N ARG A 293 -6.52 -4.41 -13.33
CA ARG A 293 -6.19 -3.05 -12.93
C ARG A 293 -5.78 -3.02 -11.45
N HIS A 294 -4.59 -2.47 -11.17
CA HIS A 294 -3.92 -2.56 -9.87
C HIS A 294 -3.17 -1.26 -9.53
N LEU A 295 -2.59 -1.18 -8.32
CA LEU A 295 -1.71 -0.08 -7.96
C LEU A 295 -0.37 -0.19 -8.71
N PRO A 296 0.00 0.84 -9.49
CA PRO A 296 1.25 0.85 -10.25
C PRO A 296 2.47 0.98 -9.32
N GLN A 297 3.50 0.17 -9.55
CA GLN A 297 4.76 0.32 -8.85
C GLN A 297 5.60 1.41 -9.53
N GLY A 298 5.57 2.62 -8.98
CA GLY A 298 6.26 3.80 -9.53
C GLY A 298 5.41 5.07 -9.50
N ALA A 299 4.13 4.96 -9.12
CA ALA A 299 3.28 6.13 -8.90
C ALA A 299 3.39 6.64 -7.47
N SER A 300 3.32 7.97 -7.30
CA SER A 300 3.42 8.63 -5.99
C SER A 300 2.30 8.27 -5.01
N THR A 301 1.11 7.93 -5.52
CA THR A 301 -0.07 7.57 -4.71
C THR A 301 -0.05 6.13 -4.21
N SER A 302 0.66 5.23 -4.89
CA SER A 302 0.61 3.80 -4.61
C SER A 302 1.05 3.42 -3.19
N PRO A 303 2.13 3.99 -2.62
CA PRO A 303 2.55 3.62 -1.27
C PRO A 303 1.49 3.92 -0.21
N VAL A 304 0.86 5.10 -0.26
CA VAL A 304 -0.17 5.49 0.70
C VAL A 304 -1.44 4.66 0.51
N LEU A 305 -1.89 4.46 -0.74
CA LEU A 305 -3.06 3.62 -1.04
C LEU A 305 -2.86 2.16 -0.62
N ALA A 306 -1.65 1.61 -0.79
CA ALA A 306 -1.30 0.28 -0.32
C ALA A 306 -1.36 0.20 1.22
N ASN A 307 -0.79 1.18 1.93
CA ASN A 307 -0.87 1.28 3.39
C ASN A 307 -2.32 1.35 3.88
N LEU A 308 -3.15 2.19 3.27
CA LEU A 308 -4.57 2.31 3.62
C LEU A 308 -5.37 1.03 3.29
N SER A 309 -5.02 0.35 2.20
CA SER A 309 -5.62 -0.93 1.84
C SER A 309 -5.28 -2.04 2.85
N ALA A 310 -4.07 -2.02 3.41
CA ALA A 310 -3.60 -2.95 4.42
C ALA A 310 -4.07 -2.61 5.85
N TYR A 311 -4.81 -1.52 6.06
CA TYR A 311 -5.20 -1.06 7.39
C TYR A 311 -5.93 -2.15 8.22
N ARG A 312 -6.85 -2.90 7.61
CA ARG A 312 -7.57 -4.01 8.28
C ARG A 312 -6.66 -5.20 8.55
N LEU A 313 -5.71 -5.47 7.66
CA LEU A 313 -4.67 -6.47 7.86
C LEU A 313 -3.85 -6.11 9.09
N ASP A 314 -3.40 -4.86 9.19
CA ASP A 314 -2.61 -4.36 10.31
C ASP A 314 -3.35 -4.47 11.65
N ILE A 315 -4.66 -4.13 11.69
CA ILE A 315 -5.49 -4.31 12.90
C ILE A 315 -5.50 -5.77 13.35
N ARG A 316 -5.74 -6.69 12.41
CA ARG A 316 -5.86 -8.13 12.74
C ARG A 316 -4.51 -8.71 13.18
N LEU A 317 -3.42 -8.38 12.47
CA LEU A 317 -2.08 -8.86 12.81
C LEU A 317 -1.57 -8.26 14.12
N ALA A 318 -1.82 -6.98 14.36
CA ALA A 318 -1.47 -6.35 15.64
C ALA A 318 -2.23 -6.97 16.81
N GLY A 319 -3.53 -7.25 16.65
CA GLY A 319 -4.35 -7.93 17.64
C GLY A 319 -3.86 -9.36 17.92
N LEU A 320 -3.60 -10.13 16.85
CA LEU A 320 -3.06 -11.48 16.97
C LEU A 320 -1.69 -11.48 17.64
N SER A 321 -0.78 -10.60 17.23
CA SER A 321 0.56 -10.50 17.83
C SER A 321 0.46 -10.20 19.33
N LYS A 322 -0.40 -9.25 19.71
CA LYS A 322 -0.64 -8.89 21.11
C LYS A 322 -1.14 -10.09 21.95
N SER A 323 -2.01 -10.95 21.40
CA SER A 323 -2.50 -12.15 22.14
C SER A 323 -1.43 -13.19 22.37
N PHE A 324 -0.31 -13.14 21.62
CA PHE A 324 0.87 -13.98 21.80
C PHE A 324 2.02 -13.27 22.54
N GLY A 325 1.79 -12.10 23.17
CA GLY A 325 2.82 -11.32 23.85
C GLY A 325 3.88 -10.74 22.89
N ALA A 326 3.55 -10.65 21.58
CA ALA A 326 4.49 -10.21 20.56
C ALA A 326 4.18 -8.80 20.03
N SER A 327 5.20 -8.12 19.53
CA SER A 327 5.12 -6.83 18.84
C SER A 327 5.01 -7.03 17.33
N TYR A 328 4.20 -6.21 16.66
CA TYR A 328 4.01 -6.22 15.21
C TYR A 328 4.30 -4.86 14.59
N THR A 329 5.10 -4.84 13.54
CA THR A 329 5.26 -3.68 12.66
C THR A 329 5.27 -4.11 11.20
N ARG A 330 5.02 -3.16 10.29
CA ARG A 330 5.08 -3.36 8.85
C ARG A 330 5.84 -2.23 8.15
N TYR A 331 6.77 -2.59 7.29
CA TYR A 331 7.45 -1.65 6.40
C TYR A 331 7.13 -2.01 4.95
N ALA A 332 6.16 -1.32 4.35
CA ALA A 332 5.59 -1.65 3.04
C ALA A 332 5.02 -3.08 3.00
N ASP A 333 5.67 -3.98 2.27
CA ASP A 333 5.40 -5.41 2.13
C ASP A 333 6.04 -6.28 3.22
N ASP A 334 7.09 -5.78 3.89
CA ASP A 334 7.76 -6.50 4.98
C ASP A 334 6.96 -6.45 6.29
N LEU A 335 6.60 -7.61 6.83
CA LEU A 335 5.98 -7.78 8.14
C LEU A 335 7.06 -8.24 9.14
N ALA A 336 7.14 -7.60 10.29
CA ALA A 336 8.02 -8.00 11.38
C ALA A 336 7.20 -8.26 12.64
N ILE A 337 7.36 -9.45 13.22
CA ILE A 337 6.73 -9.85 14.48
C ILE A 337 7.81 -10.37 15.41
N SER A 338 7.90 -9.83 16.61
CA SER A 338 8.90 -10.27 17.59
C SER A 338 8.34 -10.37 18.99
N GLY A 339 8.94 -11.25 19.79
CA GLY A 339 8.54 -11.50 21.15
C GLY A 339 9.61 -12.19 21.98
N PRO A 340 9.32 -12.47 23.27
CA PRO A 340 10.20 -13.19 24.15
C PRO A 340 10.42 -14.65 23.67
N ALA A 341 11.25 -15.41 24.40
CA ALA A 341 11.57 -16.79 24.03
C ALA A 341 10.32 -17.69 23.95
N GLU A 342 9.33 -17.44 24.78
CA GLU A 342 8.05 -18.17 24.82
C GLU A 342 7.27 -18.03 23.51
N PHE A 343 7.41 -16.92 22.82
CA PHE A 343 6.80 -16.70 21.50
C PHE A 343 7.27 -17.72 20.47
N ALA A 344 8.53 -18.21 20.58
CA ALA A 344 9.04 -19.25 19.69
C ALA A 344 8.23 -20.54 19.76
N HIS A 345 7.79 -20.94 20.94
CA HIS A 345 6.95 -22.13 21.14
C HIS A 345 5.56 -21.95 20.52
N GLY A 346 5.05 -20.72 20.53
CA GLY A 346 3.75 -20.37 19.94
C GLY A 346 3.72 -20.29 18.41
N LEU A 347 4.86 -20.23 17.71
CA LEU A 347 4.93 -20.03 16.26
C LEU A 347 4.19 -21.11 15.45
N ARG A 348 4.11 -22.35 15.95
CA ARG A 348 3.37 -23.44 15.28
C ARG A 348 1.87 -23.13 15.14
N LEU A 349 1.29 -22.39 16.09
CA LEU A 349 -0.10 -21.94 16.06
C LEU A 349 -0.22 -20.57 15.38
N PHE A 350 0.74 -19.69 15.63
CA PHE A 350 0.73 -18.32 15.13
C PHE A 350 0.79 -18.22 13.61
N ILE A 351 1.72 -18.94 12.96
CA ILE A 351 1.94 -18.87 11.52
C ILE A 351 0.68 -19.25 10.71
N PRO A 352 -0.04 -20.36 10.99
CA PRO A 352 -1.29 -20.67 10.31
C PRO A 352 -2.36 -19.58 10.46
N LEU A 353 -2.48 -18.97 11.64
CA LEU A 353 -3.42 -17.87 11.89
C LEU A 353 -3.04 -16.61 11.08
N VAL A 354 -1.77 -16.27 10.99
CA VAL A 354 -1.28 -15.19 10.12
C VAL A 354 -1.63 -15.47 8.66
N GLN A 355 -1.40 -16.69 8.19
CA GLN A 355 -1.74 -17.10 6.82
C GLN A 355 -3.25 -16.98 6.55
N GLN A 356 -4.10 -17.34 7.52
CA GLN A 356 -5.55 -17.17 7.41
C GLN A 356 -5.98 -15.70 7.37
N ILE A 357 -5.25 -14.82 8.06
CA ILE A 357 -5.51 -13.38 8.05
C ILE A 357 -5.13 -12.73 6.72
N ILE A 358 -4.04 -13.17 6.09
CA ILE A 358 -3.51 -12.62 4.85
C ILE A 358 -4.35 -13.06 3.62
N ARG A 359 -4.95 -14.23 3.64
CA ARG A 359 -5.88 -14.73 2.60
C ARG A 359 -7.20 -13.95 2.56
#